data_431ec5c4086f53db638bb26107e41fd3
#
_entry.id   431ec5c4086f53db638bb26107e41fd3
#
_cell.length_a   1.000
_cell.length_b   1.000
_cell.length_c   1.000
_cell.angle_alpha   90.00
_cell.angle_beta   90.00
_cell.angle_gamma   90.00
#
_symmetry.space_group_name_H-M   'P 1'
#
loop_
_entity.id
_entity.type
_entity.pdbx_description
1 polymer ?
#
loop_
_entity_poly.entity_id
_entity_poly.type
_entity_poly.pdbx_seq_one_letter_code
_entity_poly.pdbx_strand_id
1 'polypeptide(L)'
;MKKEAKELKNSIIAEAKGKAKEEADKAVKAAREAINNEKKAAITEIKSQVAVLSIEIAEKILKTELSEDKKQKALINNLLEEIKLN
;
A
#
# COMPACT_ATOMS: atom_id res chain seq x y z
N MET A 1 50.74 32.45 -22.76
CA MET A 1 50.43 32.34 -21.33
C MET A 1 49.00 32.66 -20.98
N LYS A 2 48.45 33.79 -21.37
CA LYS A 2 47.03 34.10 -21.13
C LYS A 2 46.05 33.08 -21.76
N LYS A 3 46.42 32.59 -22.94
CA LYS A 3 45.59 31.61 -23.68
C LYS A 3 45.55 30.24 -22.97
N GLU A 4 46.67 29.79 -22.43
CA GLU A 4 46.77 28.53 -21.69
C GLU A 4 45.96 28.58 -20.40
N ALA A 5 46.06 29.68 -19.65
CA ALA A 5 45.28 29.90 -18.44
C ALA A 5 43.80 29.93 -18.68
N LYS A 6 43.36 30.51 -19.78
CA LYS A 6 41.96 30.56 -20.19
C LYS A 6 41.46 29.18 -20.60
N GLU A 7 42.27 28.43 -21.33
CA GLU A 7 41.93 27.06 -21.73
C GLU A 7 41.80 26.14 -20.50
N LEU A 8 42.73 26.28 -19.53
CA LEU A 8 42.70 25.52 -18.29
C LEU A 8 41.46 25.86 -17.46
N LYS A 9 41.11 27.17 -17.37
CA LYS A 9 39.91 27.62 -16.68
C LYS A 9 38.65 27.03 -17.33
N ASN A 10 38.54 27.07 -18.65
CA ASN A 10 37.42 26.52 -19.38
C ASN A 10 37.31 25.01 -19.21
N SER A 11 38.44 24.32 -19.20
CA SER A 11 38.48 22.87 -18.96
C SER A 11 38.03 22.52 -17.55
N ILE A 12 38.45 23.26 -16.54
CA ILE A 12 38.03 23.05 -15.16
C ILE A 12 36.49 23.28 -15.00
N ILE A 13 35.98 24.34 -15.62
CA ILE A 13 34.54 24.65 -15.59
C ILE A 13 33.75 23.55 -16.28
N ALA A 14 34.18 23.10 -17.45
CA ALA A 14 33.52 22.03 -18.20
C ALA A 14 33.49 20.74 -17.41
N GLU A 15 34.60 20.37 -16.77
CA GLU A 15 34.69 19.19 -15.92
C GLU A 15 33.80 19.29 -14.70
N ALA A 16 33.77 20.46 -14.04
CA ALA A 16 32.91 20.70 -12.88
C ALA A 16 31.43 20.61 -13.27
N LYS A 17 31.04 21.17 -14.42
CA LYS A 17 29.67 21.08 -14.95
C LYS A 17 29.28 19.64 -15.28
N GLY A 18 30.20 18.88 -15.85
CA GLY A 18 29.99 17.47 -16.15
C GLY A 18 29.77 16.65 -14.90
N LYS A 19 30.59 16.87 -13.88
CA LYS A 19 30.44 16.19 -12.57
C LYS A 19 29.15 16.58 -11.87
N ALA A 20 28.81 17.87 -11.91
CA ALA A 20 27.55 18.35 -11.31
C ALA A 20 26.33 17.71 -11.96
N LYS A 21 26.34 17.60 -13.29
CA LYS A 21 25.27 16.95 -14.03
C LYS A 21 25.17 15.47 -13.70
N GLU A 22 26.31 14.79 -13.63
CA GLU A 22 26.39 13.38 -13.28
C GLU A 22 25.83 13.12 -11.87
N GLU A 23 26.22 13.95 -10.90
CA GLU A 23 25.72 13.86 -9.54
C GLU A 23 24.21 14.18 -9.46
N ALA A 24 23.75 15.17 -10.20
CA ALA A 24 22.33 15.50 -10.27
C ALA A 24 21.52 14.35 -10.88
N ASP A 25 21.99 13.73 -11.94
CA ASP A 25 21.34 12.58 -12.57
C ASP A 25 21.27 11.39 -11.62
N LYS A 26 22.34 11.13 -10.87
CA LYS A 26 22.35 10.07 -9.85
C LYS A 26 21.35 10.35 -8.74
N ALA A 27 21.29 11.59 -8.27
CA ALA A 27 20.36 12.00 -7.23
C ALA A 27 18.91 11.84 -7.67
N VAL A 28 18.60 12.25 -8.90
CA VAL A 28 17.25 12.09 -9.47
C VAL A 28 16.89 10.61 -9.62
N LYS A 29 17.81 9.81 -10.11
CA LYS A 29 17.59 8.37 -10.25
C LYS A 29 17.35 7.71 -8.90
N ALA A 30 18.15 8.03 -7.90
CA ALA A 30 17.98 7.50 -6.54
C ALA A 30 16.65 7.93 -5.93
N ALA A 31 16.24 9.19 -6.14
CA ALA A 31 14.96 9.68 -5.66
C ALA A 31 13.78 8.95 -6.33
N ARG A 32 13.84 8.71 -7.62
CA ARG A 32 12.82 7.95 -8.35
C ARG A 32 12.71 6.51 -7.87
N GLU A 33 13.84 5.86 -7.61
CA GLU A 33 13.85 4.51 -7.06
C GLU A 33 13.24 4.46 -5.67
N ALA A 34 13.59 5.43 -4.82
CA ALA A 34 13.04 5.55 -3.47
C ALA A 34 11.52 5.75 -3.51
N ILE A 35 11.03 6.66 -4.36
CA ILE A 35 9.59 6.91 -4.54
C ILE A 35 8.87 5.65 -5.04
N ASN A 36 9.46 4.95 -5.99
CA ASN A 36 8.87 3.72 -6.52
C ASN A 36 8.78 2.64 -5.45
N ASN A 37 9.82 2.50 -4.62
CA ASN A 37 9.82 1.54 -3.51
C ASN A 37 8.79 1.91 -2.44
N GLU A 38 8.68 3.19 -2.09
CA GLU A 38 7.66 3.67 -1.14
C GLU A 38 6.25 3.42 -1.67
N LYS A 39 6.04 3.66 -2.96
CA LYS A 39 4.75 3.40 -3.61
C LYS A 39 4.38 1.91 -3.53
N LYS A 40 5.32 1.02 -3.83
CA LYS A 40 5.10 -0.43 -3.73
C LYS A 40 4.79 -0.86 -2.30
N ALA A 41 5.52 -0.31 -1.33
CA ALA A 41 5.30 -0.60 0.09
C ALA A 41 3.91 -0.12 0.53
N ALA A 42 3.51 1.08 0.12
CA ALA A 42 2.19 1.63 0.43
C ALA A 42 1.06 0.78 -0.17
N ILE A 43 1.21 0.34 -1.42
CA ILE A 43 0.23 -0.55 -2.07
C ILE A 43 0.12 -1.87 -1.32
N THR A 44 1.24 -2.45 -0.91
CA THR A 44 1.26 -3.70 -0.14
C THR A 44 0.54 -3.53 1.21
N GLU A 45 0.78 -2.42 1.89
CA GLU A 45 0.12 -2.11 3.16
C GLU A 45 -1.39 -1.93 2.97
N ILE A 46 -1.81 -1.21 1.93
CA ILE A 46 -3.24 -1.03 1.62
C ILE A 46 -3.90 -2.38 1.33
N LYS A 47 -3.26 -3.23 0.54
CA LYS A 47 -3.78 -4.58 0.25
C LYS A 47 -3.94 -5.40 1.54
N SER A 48 -2.99 -5.31 2.44
CA SER A 48 -3.05 -5.99 3.73
C SER A 48 -4.20 -5.48 4.59
N GLN A 49 -4.39 -4.16 4.66
CA GLN A 49 -5.49 -3.55 5.40
C GLN A 49 -6.85 -3.92 4.80
N VAL A 50 -6.97 -3.91 3.48
CA VAL A 50 -8.20 -4.33 2.79
C VAL A 50 -8.51 -5.80 3.06
N ALA A 51 -7.51 -6.66 3.06
CA ALA A 51 -7.68 -8.07 3.37
C ALA A 51 -8.19 -8.28 4.81
N VAL A 52 -7.59 -7.60 5.78
CA VAL A 52 -8.03 -7.67 7.19
C VAL A 52 -9.46 -7.16 7.33
N LEU A 53 -9.77 -6.01 6.72
CA LEU A 53 -11.12 -5.44 6.78
C LEU A 53 -12.14 -6.36 6.13
N SER A 54 -11.80 -7.00 5.01
CA SER A 54 -12.66 -7.95 4.33
C SER A 54 -13.00 -9.16 5.20
N ILE A 55 -12.00 -9.67 5.92
CA ILE A 55 -12.20 -10.78 6.87
C ILE A 55 -13.11 -10.36 8.02
N GLU A 56 -12.90 -9.17 8.58
CA GLU A 56 -13.73 -8.64 9.66
C GLU A 56 -15.19 -8.48 9.22
N ILE A 57 -15.42 -7.98 8.01
CA ILE A 57 -16.76 -7.84 7.44
C ILE A 57 -17.39 -9.21 7.23
N ALA A 58 -16.66 -10.16 6.68
CA ALA A 58 -17.13 -11.53 6.47
C ALA A 58 -17.49 -12.20 7.79
N GLU A 59 -16.69 -12.03 8.83
CA GLU A 59 -16.98 -12.56 10.17
C GLU A 59 -18.26 -11.95 10.75
N LYS A 60 -18.47 -10.66 10.58
CA LYS A 60 -19.70 -9.98 11.03
C LYS A 60 -20.93 -10.51 10.31
N ILE A 61 -20.84 -10.68 9.00
CA ILE A 61 -21.94 -11.21 8.19
C ILE A 61 -22.28 -12.64 8.63
N LEU A 62 -21.29 -13.49 8.75
CA LEU A 62 -21.47 -14.88 9.21
C LEU A 62 -22.06 -14.95 10.61
N LYS A 63 -21.58 -14.12 11.51
CA LYS A 63 -22.07 -14.07 12.89
C LYS A 63 -23.55 -13.65 12.93
N THR A 64 -23.94 -12.68 12.11
CA THR A 64 -25.32 -12.22 12.00
C THR A 64 -26.23 -13.30 11.42
N GLU A 65 -25.82 -13.97 10.34
CA GLU A 65 -26.58 -15.05 9.72
C GLU A 65 -26.74 -16.26 10.65
N LEU A 66 -25.67 -16.64 11.34
CA LEU A 66 -25.74 -17.73 12.33
C LEU A 66 -26.66 -17.37 13.50
N SER A 67 -26.66 -16.12 13.93
CA SER A 67 -27.58 -15.63 14.97
C SER A 67 -29.03 -15.71 14.51
N GLU A 68 -29.33 -15.33 13.27
CA GLU A 68 -30.66 -15.43 12.68
C GLU A 68 -31.10 -16.88 12.54
N ASP A 69 -30.21 -17.77 12.11
CA ASP A 69 -30.47 -19.20 11.98
C ASP A 69 -30.82 -19.81 13.33
N LYS A 70 -30.11 -19.47 14.39
CA LYS A 70 -30.40 -19.91 15.75
C LYS A 70 -31.77 -19.39 16.22
N LYS A 71 -32.09 -18.15 15.91
CA LYS A 71 -33.41 -17.57 16.23
C LYS A 71 -34.54 -18.30 15.50
N GLN A 72 -34.35 -18.59 14.22
CA GLN A 72 -35.30 -19.34 13.43
C GLN A 72 -35.52 -20.75 13.97
N LYS A 73 -34.46 -21.44 14.29
CA LYS A 73 -34.52 -22.79 14.89
C LYS A 73 -35.25 -22.77 16.23
N ALA A 74 -34.94 -21.79 17.07
CA ALA A 74 -35.59 -21.63 18.36
C ALA A 74 -37.09 -21.37 18.19
N LEU A 75 -37.47 -20.52 17.24
CA LEU A 75 -38.86 -20.23 16.95
C LEU A 75 -39.64 -21.49 16.46
N ILE A 76 -39.03 -22.24 15.54
CA ILE A 76 -39.58 -23.48 15.02
C ILE A 76 -39.75 -24.51 16.14
N ASN A 77 -38.77 -24.67 16.99
CA ASN A 77 -38.85 -25.58 18.12
C ASN A 77 -39.98 -25.21 19.11
N ASN A 78 -40.13 -23.91 19.39
CA ASN A 78 -41.22 -23.44 20.26
C ASN A 78 -42.59 -23.71 19.64
N LEU A 79 -42.77 -23.49 18.33
CA LEU A 79 -44.00 -23.79 17.63
C LEU A 79 -44.35 -25.28 17.64
N LEU A 80 -43.32 -26.13 17.46
CA LEU A 80 -43.48 -27.59 17.55
C LEU A 80 -43.90 -28.05 18.93
N GLU A 81 -43.37 -27.46 19.98
CA GLU A 81 -43.76 -27.76 21.35
C GLU A 81 -45.20 -27.37 21.65
N GLU A 82 -45.63 -26.19 21.14
CA GLU A 82 -47.02 -25.76 21.28
C GLU A 82 -48.00 -26.73 20.60
N ILE A 83 -47.63 -27.23 19.43
CA ILE A 83 -48.45 -28.21 18.68
C ILE A 83 -48.51 -29.53 19.43
N LYS A 84 -47.43 -29.96 20.06
CA LYS A 84 -47.39 -31.22 20.85
C LYS A 84 -48.22 -31.14 22.12
N LEU A 85 -48.37 -29.99 22.72
CA LEU A 85 -49.15 -29.79 23.95
C LEU A 85 -50.63 -29.72 23.71
N ASN A 86 -51.02 -29.40 22.50
CA ASN A 86 -52.42 -29.36 22.08
C ASN A 86 -52.83 -30.66 21.40
#